data_0d293ab009044c15abeccaeaebae0431
#
_entry.id   0d293ab009044c15abeccaeaebae0431
#
_cell.length_a   1.000
_cell.length_b   1.000
_cell.length_c   1.000
_cell.angle_alpha   90.00
_cell.angle_beta   90.00
_cell.angle_gamma   90.00
#
_symmetry.space_group_name_H-M   'P 1'
#
loop_
_entity.id
_entity.type
_entity.pdbx_description
1 polymer ?
#
loop_
_entity_poly.entity_id
_entity_poly.type
_entity_poly.pdbx_seq_one_letter_code
_entity_poly.pdbx_strand_id
1 'polypeptide(L)'
;MKILAKNKRAYFDYDIEQTYDAGLVLSWHEVKACKMDHCTITEWIIRYDEKQRSLLLINMDIPLYSKTQQSLVPGYIPKHPRQLLLNQREITRLVASTKKTGLTIVPLELFEASNRRIKVKIWLAKLRKKIEKKDRKSVV
;
A
#
# COMPACT_ATOMS: atom_id res chain seq x y z
N MET A 1 16.47 -6.57 -1.95
CA MET A 1 15.05 -6.27 -1.69
C MET A 1 14.38 -7.45 -0.97
N LYS A 2 13.66 -7.18 0.08
CA LYS A 2 12.95 -8.21 0.84
C LYS A 2 11.46 -7.88 0.87
N ILE A 3 10.62 -8.81 0.42
CA ILE A 3 9.16 -8.63 0.45
C ILE A 3 8.67 -8.93 1.86
N LEU A 4 7.98 -7.98 2.48
CA LEU A 4 7.46 -8.10 3.83
C LEU A 4 5.99 -8.52 3.86
N ALA A 5 5.21 -8.10 2.86
CA ALA A 5 3.82 -8.49 2.73
C ALA A 5 3.40 -8.37 1.26
N LYS A 6 2.47 -9.20 0.84
CA LYS A 6 2.05 -9.25 -0.56
C LYS A 6 0.53 -9.35 -0.65
N ASN A 7 -0.06 -8.53 -1.52
CA ASN A 7 -1.49 -8.56 -1.80
C ASN A 7 -1.78 -9.53 -2.94
N LYS A 8 -1.89 -10.81 -2.62
CA LYS A 8 -2.09 -11.87 -3.61
C LYS A 8 -3.37 -11.68 -4.42
N ARG A 9 -4.42 -11.19 -3.76
CA ARG A 9 -5.72 -11.01 -4.39
C ARG A 9 -5.70 -9.94 -5.49
N ALA A 10 -4.85 -8.92 -5.35
CA ALA A 10 -4.74 -7.86 -6.34
C ALA A 10 -4.26 -8.40 -7.69
N TYR A 11 -3.35 -9.38 -7.69
CA TYR A 11 -2.88 -10.00 -8.93
C TYR A 11 -3.99 -10.69 -9.70
N PHE A 12 -4.99 -11.18 -8.99
CA PHE A 12 -6.13 -11.87 -9.58
C PHE A 12 -7.23 -10.89 -10.00
N ASP A 13 -7.47 -9.86 -9.19
CA ASP A 13 -8.61 -8.97 -9.36
C ASP A 13 -8.38 -7.83 -10.34
N TYR A 14 -7.12 -7.47 -10.62
CA TYR A 14 -6.79 -6.27 -11.38
C TYR A 14 -5.86 -6.53 -12.55
N ASP A 15 -6.06 -5.75 -13.62
CA ASP A 15 -5.09 -5.64 -14.71
C ASP A 15 -4.22 -4.42 -14.47
N ILE A 16 -2.91 -4.61 -14.57
CA ILE A 16 -1.93 -3.57 -14.28
C ILE A 16 -1.76 -2.65 -15.48
N GLU A 17 -1.85 -1.33 -15.26
CA GLU A 17 -1.49 -0.33 -16.25
C GLU A 17 -0.08 0.20 -16.01
N GLN A 18 0.22 0.62 -14.78
CA GLN A 18 1.53 1.12 -14.39
C GLN A 18 1.85 0.74 -12.95
N THR A 19 3.14 0.67 -12.64
CA THR A 19 3.62 0.40 -11.28
C THR A 19 4.49 1.54 -10.78
N TYR A 20 4.43 1.78 -9.48
CA TYR A 20 5.25 2.80 -8.79
C TYR A 20 5.74 2.24 -7.47
N ASP A 21 6.95 2.66 -7.08
CA ASP A 21 7.48 2.34 -5.76
C ASP A 21 7.38 3.60 -4.90
N ALA A 22 6.50 3.57 -3.92
CA ALA A 22 6.26 4.71 -3.04
C ALA A 22 6.97 4.51 -1.71
N GLY A 23 7.62 5.54 -1.20
CA GLY A 23 8.09 5.53 0.18
C GLY A 23 6.90 5.54 1.13
N LEU A 24 7.14 5.15 2.38
CA LEU A 24 6.09 5.10 3.40
C LEU A 24 6.61 5.78 4.67
N VAL A 25 5.87 6.77 5.15
CA VAL A 25 6.24 7.47 6.38
C VAL A 25 5.86 6.62 7.58
N LEU A 26 6.86 6.09 8.27
CA LEU A 26 6.68 5.23 9.44
C LEU A 26 7.56 5.72 10.58
N SER A 27 7.08 5.54 11.81
CA SER A 27 7.90 5.74 13.00
C SER A 27 8.87 4.55 13.17
N TRP A 28 9.88 4.71 14.04
CA TRP A 28 10.90 3.67 14.22
C TRP A 28 10.30 2.33 14.68
N HIS A 29 9.31 2.37 15.58
CA HIS A 29 8.69 1.15 16.09
C HIS A 29 7.80 0.50 15.02
N GLU A 30 7.19 1.29 14.15
CA GLU A 30 6.41 0.75 13.03
C GLU A 30 7.31 0.03 12.02
N VAL A 31 8.49 0.60 11.73
CA VAL A 31 9.46 -0.06 10.86
C VAL A 31 9.87 -1.42 11.45
N LYS A 32 10.15 -1.46 12.74
CA LYS A 32 10.53 -2.72 13.40
C LYS A 32 9.41 -3.74 13.38
N ALA A 33 8.18 -3.32 13.63
CA ALA A 33 7.02 -4.21 13.58
C ALA A 33 6.84 -4.81 12.19
N CYS A 34 6.99 -4.00 11.13
CA CYS A 34 6.88 -4.48 9.76
C CYS A 34 7.97 -5.50 9.41
N LYS A 35 9.21 -5.26 9.87
CA LYS A 35 10.32 -6.16 9.60
C LYS A 35 10.20 -7.50 10.33
N MET A 36 9.42 -7.55 11.39
CA MET A 36 9.15 -8.78 12.15
C MET A 36 7.89 -9.50 11.65
N ASP A 37 7.43 -9.18 10.44
CA ASP A 37 6.29 -9.81 9.77
C ASP A 37 4.95 -9.65 10.51
N HIS A 38 4.78 -8.52 11.20
CA HIS A 38 3.52 -8.22 11.90
C HIS A 38 2.57 -7.38 11.05
N CYS A 39 2.80 -7.30 9.73
CA CYS A 39 1.93 -6.59 8.80
C CYS A 39 1.36 -7.56 7.76
N THR A 40 0.08 -7.41 7.45
CA THR A 40 -0.56 -8.13 6.35
C THR A 40 -1.28 -7.13 5.47
N ILE A 41 -1.23 -7.32 4.16
CA ILE A 41 -1.98 -6.47 3.24
C ILE A 41 -3.37 -7.08 3.08
N THR A 42 -4.31 -6.61 3.88
CA THR A 42 -5.71 -6.96 3.78
C THR A 42 -6.51 -5.68 3.85
N GLU A 43 -7.35 -5.44 2.86
CA GLU A 43 -8.25 -4.29 2.85
C GLU A 43 -7.54 -2.92 2.90
N TRP A 44 -6.26 -2.85 2.54
CA TRP A 44 -5.57 -1.56 2.43
C TRP A 44 -6.18 -0.76 1.28
N ILE A 45 -6.39 0.53 1.53
CA ILE A 45 -6.95 1.46 0.55
C ILE A 45 -5.99 2.62 0.39
N ILE A 46 -5.80 3.07 -0.85
CA ILE A 46 -5.01 4.27 -1.13
C ILE A 46 -6.00 5.40 -1.46
N ARG A 47 -5.89 6.50 -0.70
CA ARG A 47 -6.79 7.65 -0.84
C ARG A 47 -5.97 8.91 -1.07
N TYR A 48 -6.49 9.79 -1.93
CA TYR A 48 -5.88 11.08 -2.17
C TYR A 48 -6.38 12.11 -1.15
N ASP A 49 -5.43 12.81 -0.51
CA ASP A 49 -5.73 13.92 0.39
C ASP A 49 -5.51 15.24 -0.37
N GLU A 50 -6.60 15.91 -0.74
CA GLU A 50 -6.54 17.15 -1.53
C GLU A 50 -5.85 18.28 -0.77
N LYS A 51 -6.01 18.35 0.54
CA LYS A 51 -5.43 19.43 1.36
C LYS A 51 -3.90 19.38 1.34
N GLN A 52 -3.34 18.19 1.48
CA GLN A 52 -1.90 18.00 1.52
C GLN A 52 -1.31 17.59 0.18
N ARG A 53 -2.15 17.36 -0.82
CA ARG A 53 -1.75 16.87 -2.15
C ARG A 53 -0.87 15.63 -2.06
N SER A 54 -1.29 14.70 -1.21
CA SER A 54 -0.54 13.46 -0.95
C SER A 54 -1.46 12.26 -1.02
N LEU A 55 -0.86 11.10 -1.21
CA LEU A 55 -1.58 9.83 -1.14
C LEU A 55 -1.42 9.25 0.26
N LEU A 56 -2.52 8.72 0.79
CA LEU A 56 -2.54 8.09 2.11
C LEU A 56 -2.86 6.61 1.97
N LEU A 57 -2.16 5.79 2.75
CA LEU A 57 -2.44 4.38 2.89
C LEU A 57 -3.35 4.20 4.11
N ILE A 58 -4.55 3.69 3.86
CA ILE A 58 -5.61 3.54 4.87
C ILE A 58 -5.78 2.06 5.22
N ASN A 59 -6.19 1.78 6.43
CA ASN A 59 -6.45 0.42 6.94
C ASN A 59 -5.20 -0.46 7.08
N MET A 60 -4.02 0.14 7.10
CA MET A 60 -2.81 -0.60 7.40
C MET A 60 -2.70 -0.72 8.92
N ASP A 61 -2.84 -1.93 9.44
CA ASP A 61 -2.76 -2.21 10.87
C ASP A 61 -1.34 -2.64 11.23
N ILE A 62 -0.63 -1.78 11.93
CA ILE A 62 0.70 -2.10 12.45
C ILE A 62 0.60 -2.11 13.98
N PRO A 63 0.61 -3.29 14.61
CA PRO A 63 0.58 -3.36 16.07
C PRO A 63 1.85 -2.76 16.66
N LEU A 64 1.75 -2.33 17.91
CA LEU A 64 2.91 -1.81 18.62
C LEU A 64 3.98 -2.90 18.70
N TYR A 65 5.21 -2.55 18.31
CA TYR A 65 6.32 -3.50 18.39
C TYR A 65 6.46 -4.01 19.83
N SER A 66 6.54 -5.33 19.99
CA SER A 66 6.45 -6.00 21.30
C SER A 66 7.48 -5.52 22.32
N LYS A 67 8.64 -5.05 21.87
CA LYS A 67 9.70 -4.52 22.73
C LYS A 67 9.59 -3.01 22.98
N THR A 68 8.56 -2.37 22.45
CA THR A 68 8.35 -0.94 22.64
C THR A 68 7.54 -0.72 23.91
N GLN A 69 8.04 0.15 24.80
CA GLN A 69 7.28 0.54 25.98
C GLN A 69 6.17 1.50 25.54
N GLN A 70 4.97 1.22 25.99
CA GLN A 70 3.79 2.02 25.64
C GLN A 70 3.92 3.49 26.08
N SER A 71 4.66 3.72 27.15
CA SER A 71 4.92 5.08 27.65
C SER A 71 5.73 5.94 26.68
N LEU A 72 6.47 5.33 25.75
CA LEU A 72 7.26 6.05 24.75
C LEU A 72 6.42 6.49 23.56
N VAL A 73 5.26 5.91 23.36
CA VAL A 73 4.36 6.22 22.24
C VAL A 73 2.91 6.33 22.75
N PRO A 74 2.64 7.27 23.66
CA PRO A 74 1.30 7.41 24.22
C PRO A 74 0.30 7.77 23.12
N GLY A 75 -0.88 7.12 23.15
CA GLY A 75 -1.92 7.38 22.17
C GLY A 75 -1.68 6.82 20.79
N TYR A 76 -0.73 5.88 20.65
CA TYR A 76 -0.48 5.25 19.34
C TYR A 76 -1.73 4.52 18.85
N ILE A 77 -2.09 4.79 17.58
CA ILE A 77 -3.23 4.17 16.92
C ILE A 77 -2.71 3.26 15.80
N PRO A 78 -2.82 1.92 15.94
CA PRO A 78 -2.27 0.97 14.97
C PRO A 78 -2.75 1.16 13.53
N LYS A 79 -3.97 1.61 13.33
CA LYS A 79 -4.56 1.79 12.00
C LYS A 79 -4.57 3.24 11.50
N HIS A 80 -3.77 4.12 12.09
CA HIS A 80 -3.76 5.51 11.63
C HIS A 80 -3.32 5.61 10.16
N PRO A 81 -3.83 6.59 9.40
CA PRO A 81 -3.41 6.75 8.01
C PRO A 81 -1.91 7.06 7.91
N ARG A 82 -1.26 6.52 6.87
CA ARG A 82 0.16 6.74 6.65
C ARG A 82 0.38 7.36 5.28
N GLN A 83 1.28 8.33 5.24
CA GLN A 83 1.57 9.04 4.00
C GLN A 83 2.48 8.22 3.10
N LEU A 84 2.12 8.14 1.81
CA LEU A 84 2.98 7.58 0.78
C LEU A 84 3.82 8.70 0.20
N LEU A 85 5.10 8.41 -0.04
CA LEU A 85 6.05 9.38 -0.57
C LEU A 85 6.30 9.10 -2.05
N LEU A 86 5.78 9.99 -2.87
CA LEU A 86 5.98 10.04 -4.31
C LEU A 86 6.26 11.48 -4.70
N ASN A 87 6.91 11.71 -5.84
CA ASN A 87 7.06 13.08 -6.28
C ASN A 87 5.72 13.61 -6.78
N GLN A 88 5.58 14.95 -6.81
CA GLN A 88 4.30 15.58 -7.12
C GLN A 88 3.80 15.26 -8.54
N ARG A 89 4.71 15.04 -9.48
CA ARG A 89 4.33 14.64 -10.85
C ARG A 89 3.65 13.29 -10.88
N GLU A 90 4.19 12.33 -10.12
CA GLU A 90 3.63 10.99 -10.06
C GLU A 90 2.24 11.02 -9.42
N ILE A 91 2.09 11.77 -8.32
CA ILE A 91 0.80 11.94 -7.65
C ILE A 91 -0.22 12.56 -8.60
N THR A 92 0.15 13.62 -9.28
CA THR A 92 -0.74 14.30 -10.21
C THR A 92 -1.18 13.36 -11.34
N ARG A 93 -0.27 12.59 -11.92
CA ARG A 93 -0.58 11.61 -12.97
C ARG A 93 -1.51 10.52 -12.47
N LEU A 94 -1.23 9.97 -11.28
CA LEU A 94 -2.06 8.92 -10.71
C LEU A 94 -3.48 9.39 -10.45
N VAL A 95 -3.63 10.55 -9.83
CA VAL A 95 -4.95 11.11 -9.51
C VAL A 95 -5.72 11.41 -10.80
N ALA A 96 -5.07 12.00 -11.79
CA ALA A 96 -5.71 12.31 -13.07
C ALA A 96 -6.17 11.02 -13.78
N SER A 97 -5.36 9.97 -13.73
CA SER A 97 -5.70 8.68 -14.34
C SER A 97 -6.91 8.02 -13.69
N THR A 98 -7.04 8.14 -12.37
CA THR A 98 -8.19 7.55 -11.67
C THR A 98 -9.51 8.22 -12.01
N LYS A 99 -9.48 9.45 -12.52
CA LYS A 99 -10.68 10.18 -12.91
C LYS A 99 -11.22 9.78 -14.28
N LYS A 100 -10.41 9.12 -15.12
CA LYS A 100 -10.77 8.90 -16.52
C LYS A 100 -11.61 7.67 -16.80
N THR A 101 -11.23 6.46 -16.44
CA THR A 101 -11.91 5.27 -16.96
C THR A 101 -11.93 4.09 -15.98
N GLY A 102 -12.31 4.34 -14.76
CA GLY A 102 -12.42 3.25 -13.80
C GLY A 102 -11.09 2.66 -13.38
N LEU A 103 -10.02 3.41 -13.54
CA LEU A 103 -8.73 3.03 -12.99
C LEU A 103 -8.68 3.36 -11.51
N THR A 104 -7.97 2.54 -10.75
CA THR A 104 -7.81 2.74 -9.32
C THR A 104 -6.35 2.50 -8.93
N ILE A 105 -5.98 2.98 -7.76
CA ILE A 105 -4.63 2.77 -7.23
C ILE A 105 -4.71 1.66 -6.19
N VAL A 106 -3.92 0.59 -6.38
CA VAL A 106 -3.98 -0.61 -5.55
C VAL A 106 -2.63 -0.85 -4.89
N PRO A 107 -2.57 -1.02 -3.57
CA PRO A 107 -1.33 -1.43 -2.91
C PRO A 107 -1.06 -2.91 -3.18
N LEU A 108 0.15 -3.22 -3.61
CA LEU A 108 0.49 -4.58 -4.04
C LEU A 108 1.41 -5.28 -3.06
N GLU A 109 2.51 -4.65 -2.71
CA GLU A 109 3.54 -5.26 -1.88
C GLU A 109 4.12 -4.24 -0.92
N LEU A 110 4.42 -4.70 0.29
CA LEU A 110 5.26 -3.98 1.24
C LEU A 110 6.63 -4.63 1.15
N PHE A 111 7.68 -3.84 0.97
CA PHE A 111 9.01 -4.39 0.85
C PHE A 111 10.07 -3.50 1.50
N GLU A 112 11.19 -4.12 1.86
CA GLU A 112 12.37 -3.44 2.34
C GLU A 112 13.32 -3.24 1.17
N ALA A 113 13.60 -1.98 0.83
CA ALA A 113 14.50 -1.64 -0.26
C ALA A 113 15.96 -1.85 0.14
N SER A 114 16.88 -1.77 -0.84
CA SER A 114 18.32 -1.97 -0.61
C SER A 114 18.91 -0.99 0.41
N ASN A 115 18.31 0.19 0.58
CA ASN A 115 18.69 1.17 1.59
C ASN A 115 18.02 0.95 2.94
N ARG A 116 17.39 -0.20 3.15
CA ARG A 116 16.66 -0.62 4.36
C ARG A 116 15.40 0.18 4.66
N ARG A 117 14.98 1.05 3.77
CA ARG A 117 13.72 1.78 3.91
C ARG A 117 12.54 0.92 3.48
N ILE A 118 11.43 1.09 4.19
CA ILE A 118 10.18 0.39 3.86
C ILE A 118 9.49 1.15 2.73
N LYS A 119 9.10 0.42 1.70
CA LYS A 119 8.39 0.98 0.54
C LYS A 119 7.17 0.14 0.20
N VAL A 120 6.24 0.74 -0.50
CA VAL A 120 5.04 0.08 -0.99
C VAL A 120 5.05 0.11 -2.51
N LYS A 121 4.92 -1.05 -3.13
CA LYS A 121 4.69 -1.12 -4.57
C LYS A 121 3.20 -0.91 -4.81
N ILE A 122 2.86 0.09 -5.61
CA ILE A 122 1.48 0.40 -5.93
C ILE A 122 1.24 0.28 -7.42
N TRP A 123 0.03 -0.09 -7.78
CA TRP A 123 -0.40 -0.23 -9.16
C TRP A 123 -1.48 0.78 -9.50
N LEU A 124 -1.34 1.41 -10.67
CA LEU A 124 -2.48 1.98 -11.35
C LEU A 124 -3.09 0.82 -12.14
N ALA A 125 -4.32 0.45 -11.81
CA ALA A 125 -4.90 -0.79 -12.27
C ALA A 125 -6.39 -0.66 -12.56
N LYS A 126 -6.86 -1.56 -13.42
CA LYS A 126 -8.26 -1.66 -13.79
C LYS A 126 -8.84 -2.94 -13.20
N LEU A 127 -9.98 -2.84 -12.53
CA LEU A 127 -10.67 -4.00 -11.98
C LEU A 127 -11.12 -4.90 -13.11
N ARG A 128 -10.79 -6.19 -13.03
CA ARG A 128 -11.23 -7.17 -14.01
C ARG A 128 -12.72 -7.44 -13.88
N LYS A 129 -13.37 -7.64 -15.01
CA LYS A 129 -14.77 -8.03 -15.03
C LYS A 129 -14.92 -9.43 -14.44
N LYS A 130 -16.04 -9.68 -13.80
CA LYS A 130 -16.33 -10.96 -13.15
C LYS A 130 -16.23 -12.15 -14.11
N ILE A 131 -16.61 -11.96 -15.38
CA ILE A 131 -16.53 -12.98 -16.41
C ILE A 131 -15.07 -13.35 -16.71
N GLU A 132 -14.19 -12.37 -16.80
CA GLU A 132 -12.77 -12.58 -17.06
C GLU A 132 -12.11 -13.40 -15.93
N LYS A 133 -12.47 -13.13 -14.67
CA LYS A 133 -11.99 -13.90 -13.55
C LYS A 133 -12.45 -15.34 -13.61
N LYS A 134 -13.70 -15.55 -13.96
CA LYS A 134 -14.30 -16.88 -14.08
C LYS A 134 -13.63 -17.69 -15.20
N ASP A 135 -13.41 -17.09 -16.35
CA ASP A 135 -12.75 -17.72 -17.46
C ASP A 135 -11.33 -18.16 -17.11
N ARG A 136 -10.60 -17.33 -16.40
CA ARG A 136 -9.25 -17.67 -15.92
C ARG A 136 -9.26 -18.89 -15.02
N LYS A 137 -10.23 -18.98 -14.13
CA LYS A 137 -10.38 -20.12 -13.23
C LYS A 137 -10.70 -21.41 -13.99
N SER A 138 -11.49 -21.30 -15.05
CA SER A 138 -11.89 -22.47 -15.82
C SER A 138 -10.77 -23.02 -16.73
N VAL A 139 -9.79 -22.20 -17.05
CA VAL A 139 -8.64 -22.60 -17.86
C VAL A 139 -7.59 -23.36 -17.04
N VAL A 140 -7.61 -23.18 -15.75
CA VAL A 140 -6.73 -23.89 -14.84
C VAL A 140 -7.36 -25.21 -14.45
#